data_b5aad7686346da4426dacdcff270b5fb
#
_entry.id   b5aad7686346da4426dacdcff270b5fb
#
_cell.length_a   1.000
_cell.length_b   1.000
_cell.length_c   1.000
_cell.angle_alpha   90.00
_cell.angle_beta   90.00
_cell.angle_gamma   90.00
#
_symmetry.space_group_name_H-M   'P 1'
#
loop_
_entity.id
_entity.type
_entity.pdbx_description
1 polymer ?
#
loop_
_entity_poly.entity_id
_entity_poly.type
_entity_poly.pdbx_seq_one_letter_code
_entity_poly.pdbx_strand_id
1 'polypeptide(L)'
;MRNRGTIVSCVVRVKDVGPRLGYLQEALYVCAKCDHRETVKQRIARERKRPDGPCKECFNKAMVDFEGKIPYSYYESLRKSMKLTAEGSFYKDIQYLSVSDIDDSSAQPIWVIIDDEYVDRFSVGDTVRINGIVQIDPVPDRNFMKDTRRILQIHAFSVEPL
;
A
#
# COMPACT_ATOMS: atom_id res chain seq x y z
N MET A 1 9.18 8.83 -17.54
CA MET A 1 8.52 7.58 -17.04
C MET A 1 9.27 6.28 -17.41
N ARG A 2 10.50 6.37 -17.90
CA ARG A 2 11.31 5.19 -18.32
C ARG A 2 11.82 4.32 -17.16
N ASN A 3 11.79 4.82 -15.93
CA ASN A 3 12.46 4.17 -14.78
C ASN A 3 11.53 3.44 -13.82
N ARG A 4 10.28 3.15 -14.20
CA ARG A 4 9.35 2.40 -13.36
C ARG A 4 9.90 1.00 -13.06
N GLY A 5 9.93 0.63 -11.78
CA GLY A 5 10.47 -0.65 -11.31
C GLY A 5 11.99 -0.73 -11.30
N THR A 6 12.69 0.39 -11.62
CA THR A 6 14.15 0.44 -11.58
C THR A 6 14.62 0.64 -10.14
N ILE A 7 15.61 -0.13 -9.74
CA ILE A 7 16.33 0.08 -8.48
C ILE A 7 17.27 1.28 -8.68
N VAL A 8 17.21 2.22 -7.74
CA VAL A 8 18.03 3.42 -7.74
C VAL A 8 18.79 3.55 -6.42
N SER A 9 19.96 4.16 -6.52
CA SER A 9 20.74 4.65 -5.37
C SER A 9 21.06 6.11 -5.65
N CYS A 10 20.58 7.01 -4.81
CA CYS A 10 20.80 8.45 -5.00
C CYS A 10 21.10 9.15 -3.69
N VAL A 11 21.92 10.20 -3.76
CA VAL A 11 22.24 11.08 -2.64
C VAL A 11 21.41 12.33 -2.81
N VAL A 12 20.60 12.63 -1.79
CA VAL A 12 19.59 13.70 -1.86
C VAL A 12 19.55 14.49 -0.56
N ARG A 13 18.93 15.66 -0.61
CA ARG A 13 18.63 16.49 0.55
C ARG A 13 17.16 16.42 0.90
N VAL A 14 16.85 16.18 2.17
CA VAL A 14 15.49 16.21 2.71
C VAL A 14 14.96 17.64 2.72
N LYS A 15 13.87 17.89 2.02
CA LYS A 15 13.21 19.21 1.93
C LYS A 15 12.00 19.32 2.85
N ASP A 16 11.28 18.22 3.04
CA ASP A 16 10.13 18.17 3.92
C ASP A 16 9.95 16.77 4.47
N VAL A 17 9.39 16.68 5.68
CA VAL A 17 9.12 15.43 6.40
C VAL A 17 7.63 15.40 6.70
N GLY A 18 6.93 14.44 6.12
CA GLY A 18 5.50 14.24 6.35
C GLY A 18 5.20 13.63 7.72
N PRO A 19 3.94 13.54 8.09
CA PRO A 19 3.53 12.90 9.33
C PRO A 19 3.77 11.38 9.29
N ARG A 20 3.92 10.78 10.46
CA ARG A 20 3.88 9.34 10.63
C ARG A 20 2.48 8.82 10.32
N LEU A 21 2.38 7.81 9.50
CA LEU A 21 1.13 7.19 9.07
C LEU A 21 1.16 5.69 9.33
N GLY A 22 0.00 5.11 9.65
CA GLY A 22 -0.18 3.67 9.67
C GLY A 22 -0.51 3.15 8.28
N TYR A 23 0.16 2.10 7.86
CA TYR A 23 -0.10 1.39 6.62
C TYR A 23 -0.59 -0.03 6.93
N LEU A 24 -1.76 -0.37 6.39
CA LEU A 24 -2.28 -1.73 6.47
C LEU A 24 -1.49 -2.62 5.49
N GLN A 25 -0.56 -3.42 6.02
CA GLN A 25 0.30 -4.29 5.20
C GLN A 25 -0.38 -5.62 4.88
N GLU A 26 -1.01 -6.23 5.89
CA GLU A 26 -1.77 -7.46 5.73
C GLU A 26 -3.15 -7.28 6.36
N ALA A 27 -4.18 -7.44 5.54
CA ALA A 27 -5.56 -7.30 5.94
C ALA A 27 -6.16 -8.67 6.26
N LEU A 28 -6.63 -8.87 7.48
CA LEU A 28 -7.35 -10.08 7.85
C LEU A 28 -8.84 -9.88 7.56
N TYR A 29 -9.39 -10.77 6.74
CA TYR A 29 -10.82 -10.87 6.47
C TYR A 29 -11.39 -12.11 7.15
N VAL A 30 -12.54 -11.94 7.76
CA VAL A 30 -13.26 -13.02 8.46
C VAL A 30 -14.66 -13.13 7.86
N CYS A 31 -15.08 -14.35 7.54
CA CYS A 31 -16.44 -14.60 7.05
C CYS A 31 -17.44 -14.49 8.19
N ALA A 32 -18.44 -13.62 8.04
CA ALA A 32 -19.50 -13.45 9.03
C ALA A 32 -20.43 -14.68 9.17
N LYS A 33 -20.38 -15.64 8.22
CA LYS A 33 -21.23 -16.82 8.21
C LYS A 33 -20.56 -18.07 8.82
N CYS A 34 -19.25 -18.24 8.60
CA CYS A 34 -18.55 -19.48 9.01
C CYS A 34 -17.22 -19.25 9.72
N ASP A 35 -16.87 -18.00 10.02
CA ASP A 35 -15.60 -17.60 10.64
C ASP A 35 -14.32 -18.00 9.87
N HIS A 36 -14.45 -18.40 8.60
CA HIS A 36 -13.28 -18.62 7.75
C HIS A 36 -12.45 -17.35 7.66
N ARG A 37 -11.12 -17.50 7.76
CA ARG A 37 -10.16 -16.40 7.79
C ARG A 37 -9.28 -16.41 6.56
N GLU A 38 -9.06 -15.24 5.98
CA GLU A 38 -8.17 -15.05 4.83
C GLU A 38 -7.36 -13.77 5.00
N THR A 39 -6.04 -13.88 4.88
CA THR A 39 -5.13 -12.72 4.91
C THR A 39 -4.81 -12.27 3.49
N VAL A 40 -4.97 -10.98 3.24
CA VAL A 40 -4.70 -10.37 1.93
C VAL A 40 -3.61 -9.33 2.07
N LYS A 41 -2.50 -9.52 1.35
CA LYS A 41 -1.40 -8.54 1.28
C LYS A 41 -1.87 -7.27 0.56
N GLN A 42 -1.55 -6.14 1.15
CA GLN A 42 -1.88 -4.82 0.62
C GLN A 42 -0.66 -4.20 -0.07
N ARG A 43 -0.87 -3.13 -0.83
CA ARG A 43 0.20 -2.34 -1.44
C ARG A 43 0.08 -0.89 -1.01
N ILE A 44 1.21 -0.28 -0.66
CA ILE A 44 1.27 1.16 -0.33
C ILE A 44 0.75 1.97 -1.53
N ALA A 45 0.04 3.07 -1.23
CA ALA A 45 -0.52 3.99 -2.21
C ALA A 45 -1.45 3.32 -3.25
N ARG A 46 -2.06 2.21 -2.89
CA ARG A 46 -3.05 1.50 -3.72
C ARG A 46 -4.37 1.35 -2.98
N GLU A 47 -5.42 1.14 -3.77
CA GLU A 47 -6.72 0.79 -3.20
C GLU A 47 -6.62 -0.50 -2.38
N ARG A 48 -7.38 -0.53 -1.28
CA ARG A 48 -7.44 -1.71 -0.42
C ARG A 48 -7.91 -2.94 -1.20
N LYS A 49 -7.04 -3.92 -1.29
CA LYS A 49 -7.36 -5.20 -1.91
C LYS A 49 -8.23 -6.03 -0.98
N ARG A 50 -9.29 -6.59 -1.52
CA ARG A 50 -10.16 -7.56 -0.86
C ARG A 50 -9.80 -8.99 -1.30
N PRO A 51 -10.31 -10.04 -0.60
CA PRO A 51 -10.20 -11.40 -1.09
C PRO A 51 -10.76 -11.55 -2.49
N ASP A 52 -10.11 -12.38 -3.31
CA ASP A 52 -10.58 -12.69 -4.64
C ASP A 52 -11.77 -13.69 -4.53
N GLY A 53 -12.97 -13.19 -4.75
CA GLY A 53 -14.18 -14.00 -4.71
C GLY A 53 -14.84 -14.11 -3.33
N PRO A 54 -15.78 -15.05 -3.17
CA PRO A 54 -16.50 -15.29 -1.94
C PRO A 54 -15.69 -16.09 -0.93
N CYS A 55 -16.21 -16.22 0.30
CA CYS A 55 -15.67 -17.15 1.27
C CYS A 55 -15.61 -18.58 0.68
N LYS A 56 -14.42 -19.17 0.63
CA LYS A 56 -14.18 -20.48 0.02
C LYS A 56 -15.00 -21.60 0.69
N GLU A 57 -15.07 -21.60 2.02
CA GLU A 57 -15.82 -22.61 2.76
C GLU A 57 -17.33 -22.54 2.48
N CYS A 58 -17.90 -21.34 2.54
CA CYS A 58 -19.30 -21.13 2.21
C CYS A 58 -19.61 -21.40 0.74
N PHE A 59 -18.68 -21.07 -0.16
CA PHE A 59 -18.84 -21.36 -1.58
C PHE A 59 -18.87 -22.86 -1.88
N ASN A 60 -17.94 -23.62 -1.29
CA ASN A 60 -17.91 -25.08 -1.45
C ASN A 60 -19.19 -25.73 -0.95
N LYS A 61 -19.69 -25.27 0.21
CA LYS A 61 -20.98 -25.73 0.72
C LYS A 61 -22.14 -25.40 -0.22
N ALA A 62 -22.18 -24.17 -0.73
CA ALA A 62 -23.20 -23.73 -1.67
C ALA A 62 -23.17 -24.52 -2.99
N MET A 63 -21.98 -24.89 -3.48
CA MET A 63 -21.85 -25.75 -4.68
C MET A 63 -22.52 -27.10 -4.49
N VAL A 64 -22.49 -27.65 -3.32
CA VAL A 64 -23.20 -28.89 -2.99
C VAL A 64 -24.70 -28.61 -2.85
N ASP A 65 -25.11 -27.62 -2.06
CA ASP A 65 -26.51 -27.32 -1.74
C ASP A 65 -27.33 -26.92 -2.98
N PHE A 66 -26.70 -26.23 -3.93
CA PHE A 66 -27.32 -25.78 -5.18
C PHE A 66 -26.98 -26.65 -6.40
N GLU A 67 -26.39 -27.82 -6.21
CA GLU A 67 -26.00 -28.74 -7.28
C GLU A 67 -25.19 -28.06 -8.41
N GLY A 68 -24.25 -27.20 -8.01
CA GLY A 68 -23.39 -26.44 -8.92
C GLY A 68 -24.03 -25.21 -9.58
N LYS A 69 -25.30 -24.90 -9.31
CA LYS A 69 -26.05 -23.78 -9.90
C LYS A 69 -26.35 -22.69 -8.86
N ILE A 70 -25.31 -22.07 -8.33
CA ILE A 70 -25.47 -21.02 -7.31
C ILE A 70 -26.11 -19.76 -7.94
N PRO A 71 -27.25 -19.26 -7.41
CA PRO A 71 -27.82 -17.99 -7.85
C PRO A 71 -26.85 -16.83 -7.64
N TYR A 72 -26.80 -15.88 -8.60
CA TYR A 72 -25.89 -14.73 -8.53
C TYR A 72 -26.09 -13.91 -7.26
N SER A 73 -27.32 -13.68 -6.83
CA SER A 73 -27.62 -12.96 -5.59
C SER A 73 -27.03 -13.64 -4.34
N TYR A 74 -27.06 -14.97 -4.31
CA TYR A 74 -26.46 -15.75 -3.22
C TYR A 74 -24.92 -15.65 -3.29
N TYR A 75 -24.33 -15.79 -4.47
CA TYR A 75 -22.89 -15.62 -4.67
C TYR A 75 -22.40 -14.24 -4.18
N GLU A 76 -23.11 -13.16 -4.56
CA GLU A 76 -22.79 -11.81 -4.07
C GLU A 76 -22.94 -11.68 -2.54
N SER A 77 -23.89 -12.36 -1.94
CA SER A 77 -24.03 -12.38 -0.47
C SER A 77 -22.84 -13.05 0.21
N LEU A 78 -22.30 -14.12 -0.39
CA LEU A 78 -21.10 -14.80 0.10
C LEU A 78 -19.87 -13.92 -0.02
N ARG A 79 -19.74 -13.19 -1.13
CA ARG A 79 -18.65 -12.23 -1.34
C ARG A 79 -18.68 -11.09 -0.33
N LYS A 80 -19.86 -10.59 -0.01
CA LYS A 80 -20.06 -9.53 0.98
C LYS A 80 -19.89 -10.00 2.43
N SER A 81 -19.92 -11.30 2.69
CA SER A 81 -19.76 -11.86 4.04
C SER A 81 -18.33 -11.76 4.56
N MET A 82 -17.33 -11.60 3.70
CA MET A 82 -15.95 -11.39 4.09
C MET A 82 -15.75 -9.97 4.61
N LYS A 83 -15.50 -9.83 5.91
CA LYS A 83 -15.35 -8.54 6.60
C LYS A 83 -13.92 -8.33 7.06
N LEU A 84 -13.39 -7.13 6.79
CA LEU A 84 -12.11 -6.72 7.36
C LEU A 84 -12.22 -6.61 8.87
N THR A 85 -11.25 -7.18 9.59
CA THR A 85 -11.09 -6.99 11.04
C THR A 85 -9.75 -6.31 11.32
N ALA A 86 -9.75 -5.31 12.20
CA ALA A 86 -8.53 -4.66 12.65
C ALA A 86 -7.71 -5.59 13.54
N GLU A 87 -8.38 -6.35 14.40
CA GLU A 87 -7.74 -7.39 15.20
C GLU A 87 -7.24 -8.52 14.30
N GLY A 88 -5.95 -8.83 14.40
CA GLY A 88 -5.27 -9.82 13.56
C GLY A 88 -4.81 -9.32 12.19
N SER A 89 -5.15 -8.09 11.81
CA SER A 89 -4.50 -7.39 10.69
C SER A 89 -3.14 -6.84 11.12
N PHE A 90 -2.20 -6.78 10.18
CA PHE A 90 -0.86 -6.28 10.44
C PHE A 90 -0.68 -4.88 9.84
N TYR A 91 -0.30 -3.92 10.68
CA TYR A 91 -0.02 -2.53 10.31
C TYR A 91 1.48 -2.26 10.41
N LYS A 92 1.95 -1.36 9.57
CA LYS A 92 3.32 -0.92 9.46
C LYS A 92 3.35 0.61 9.51
N ASP A 93 4.36 1.19 10.15
CA ASP A 93 4.55 2.63 10.12
C ASP A 93 5.20 3.03 8.79
N ILE A 94 4.72 4.11 8.21
CA ILE A 94 5.33 4.75 7.04
C ILE A 94 5.41 6.25 7.20
N GLN A 95 6.31 6.86 6.46
CA GLN A 95 6.45 8.31 6.40
C GLN A 95 6.86 8.73 4.99
N TYR A 96 6.35 9.86 4.53
CA TYR A 96 6.74 10.46 3.25
C TYR A 96 7.81 11.51 3.48
N LEU A 97 8.89 11.44 2.74
CA LEU A 97 9.91 12.48 2.65
C LEU A 97 9.81 13.17 1.30
N SER A 98 9.91 14.49 1.28
CA SER A 98 10.15 15.25 0.06
C SER A 98 11.65 15.48 -0.05
N VAL A 99 12.26 15.07 -1.16
CA VAL A 99 13.71 15.17 -1.36
C VAL A 99 14.04 15.85 -2.68
N SER A 100 15.20 16.49 -2.74
CA SER A 100 15.71 17.10 -3.96
C SER A 100 17.17 16.73 -4.19
N ASP A 101 17.63 16.95 -5.41
CA ASP A 101 19.04 16.85 -5.74
C ASP A 101 19.87 17.76 -4.82
N ILE A 102 21.08 17.34 -4.46
CA ILE A 102 22.01 18.13 -3.64
C ILE A 102 22.53 19.34 -4.42
N ASP A 103 22.82 19.13 -5.69
CA ASP A 103 23.48 20.12 -6.55
C ASP A 103 22.49 21.08 -7.21
N ASP A 104 21.21 20.72 -7.27
CA ASP A 104 20.14 21.53 -7.86
C ASP A 104 18.97 21.74 -6.90
N SER A 105 19.05 22.80 -6.10
CA SER A 105 17.97 23.17 -5.16
C SER A 105 16.69 23.66 -5.87
N SER A 106 16.76 23.96 -7.19
CA SER A 106 15.62 24.36 -8.01
C SER A 106 14.90 23.14 -8.64
N ALA A 107 15.51 21.98 -8.60
CA ALA A 107 14.90 20.75 -9.10
C ALA A 107 13.59 20.45 -8.36
N GLN A 108 12.62 19.96 -9.11
CA GLN A 108 11.33 19.58 -8.55
C GLN A 108 11.50 18.44 -7.53
N PRO A 109 11.00 18.58 -6.30
CA PRO A 109 11.13 17.54 -5.30
C PRO A 109 10.47 16.23 -5.73
N ILE A 110 11.03 15.11 -5.26
CA ILE A 110 10.48 13.78 -5.44
C ILE A 110 10.05 13.26 -4.07
N TRP A 111 8.94 12.56 -4.03
CA TRP A 111 8.48 11.89 -2.82
C TRP A 111 9.18 10.54 -2.64
N VAL A 112 9.58 10.27 -1.40
CA VAL A 112 10.16 9.01 -0.95
C VAL A 112 9.30 8.46 0.15
N ILE A 113 8.94 7.18 0.05
CA ILE A 113 8.25 6.46 1.11
C ILE A 113 9.28 5.66 1.89
N ILE A 114 9.35 5.91 3.18
CA ILE A 114 10.15 5.15 4.14
C ILE A 114 9.25 4.43 5.12
N ASP A 115 9.73 3.34 5.69
CA ASP A 115 8.95 2.52 6.61
C ASP A 115 9.75 2.09 7.85
N ASP A 116 9.00 1.59 8.84
CA ASP A 116 9.47 0.99 10.10
C ASP A 116 10.63 1.75 10.76
N GLU A 117 11.83 1.17 10.69
CA GLU A 117 13.02 1.66 11.39
C GLU A 117 13.51 3.02 10.91
N TYR A 118 13.07 3.47 9.73
CA TYR A 118 13.46 4.78 9.17
C TYR A 118 12.48 5.90 9.53
N VAL A 119 11.30 5.56 10.03
CA VAL A 119 10.28 6.55 10.41
C VAL A 119 10.76 7.40 11.58
N ASP A 120 10.53 8.72 11.51
CA ASP A 120 10.91 9.73 12.49
C ASP A 120 12.44 9.89 12.72
N ARG A 121 13.28 9.40 11.80
CA ARG A 121 14.74 9.50 11.93
C ARG A 121 15.39 10.67 11.20
N PHE A 122 14.66 11.31 10.30
CA PHE A 122 15.24 12.34 9.43
C PHE A 122 14.59 13.70 9.65
N SER A 123 15.37 14.75 9.44
CA SER A 123 14.95 16.14 9.56
C SER A 123 15.16 16.90 8.25
N VAL A 124 14.45 18.01 8.10
CA VAL A 124 14.65 18.93 6.97
C VAL A 124 16.10 19.41 6.96
N GLY A 125 16.74 19.31 5.82
CA GLY A 125 18.14 19.70 5.63
C GLY A 125 19.12 18.52 5.67
N ASP A 126 18.70 17.35 6.17
CA ASP A 126 19.56 16.17 6.17
C ASP A 126 19.95 15.76 4.76
N THR A 127 21.21 15.33 4.63
CA THR A 127 21.71 14.69 3.43
C THR A 127 21.75 13.22 3.63
N VAL A 128 21.08 12.46 2.73
CA VAL A 128 20.91 11.02 2.87
C VAL A 128 21.16 10.31 1.55
N ARG A 129 21.65 9.08 1.64
CA ARG A 129 21.65 8.14 0.51
C ARG A 129 20.41 7.27 0.60
N ILE A 130 19.62 7.25 -0.47
CA ILE A 130 18.41 6.45 -0.58
C ILE A 130 18.63 5.35 -1.59
N ASN A 131 18.39 4.12 -1.16
CA ASN A 131 18.29 2.95 -2.03
C ASN A 131 16.84 2.51 -2.08
N GLY A 132 16.28 2.41 -3.26
CA GLY A 132 14.85 2.13 -3.40
C GLY A 132 14.44 1.75 -4.81
N ILE A 133 13.14 1.57 -4.99
CA ILE A 133 12.52 1.26 -6.27
C ILE A 133 11.68 2.44 -6.71
N VAL A 134 11.89 2.90 -7.94
CA VAL A 134 11.05 3.93 -8.56
C VAL A 134 9.71 3.32 -8.95
N GLN A 135 8.62 3.90 -8.45
CA GLN A 135 7.26 3.49 -8.77
C GLN A 135 6.42 4.68 -9.26
N ILE A 136 5.37 4.35 -9.98
CA ILE A 136 4.36 5.30 -10.42
C ILE A 136 3.08 5.00 -9.66
N ASP A 137 2.70 5.90 -8.77
CA ASP A 137 1.56 5.73 -7.90
C ASP A 137 0.44 6.72 -8.23
N PRO A 138 -0.83 6.41 -7.88
CA PRO A 138 -1.92 7.37 -7.96
C PRO A 138 -1.62 8.61 -7.12
N VAL A 139 -2.05 9.76 -7.59
CA VAL A 139 -2.03 10.98 -6.77
C VAL A 139 -2.96 10.78 -5.59
N PRO A 140 -2.52 11.02 -4.34
CA PRO A 140 -3.39 10.93 -3.17
C PRO A 140 -4.52 11.95 -3.28
N ASP A 141 -5.75 11.48 -3.42
CA ASP A 141 -6.95 12.30 -3.43
C ASP A 141 -8.08 11.56 -2.71
N ARG A 142 -9.07 12.32 -2.22
CA ARG A 142 -10.28 11.78 -1.58
C ARG A 142 -11.09 10.86 -2.50
N ASN A 143 -10.92 10.99 -3.81
CA ASN A 143 -11.58 10.21 -4.85
C ASN A 143 -10.58 9.30 -5.59
N PHE A 144 -9.81 8.50 -4.88
CA PHE A 144 -8.82 7.57 -5.41
C PHE A 144 -9.22 6.84 -6.70
N MET A 145 -10.49 6.53 -6.83
CA MET A 145 -11.04 5.74 -7.92
C MET A 145 -11.15 6.48 -9.25
N LYS A 146 -11.15 7.82 -9.23
CA LYS A 146 -11.45 8.64 -10.41
C LYS A 146 -10.27 9.44 -10.93
N ASP A 147 -9.21 9.58 -10.16
CA ASP A 147 -8.05 10.36 -10.57
C ASP A 147 -7.10 9.50 -11.42
N THR A 148 -6.92 9.88 -12.66
CA THR A 148 -6.00 9.21 -13.59
C THR A 148 -4.58 9.73 -13.51
N ARG A 149 -4.35 10.81 -12.76
CA ARG A 149 -3.00 11.38 -12.55
C ARG A 149 -2.12 10.38 -11.79
N ARG A 150 -0.85 10.42 -12.10
CA ARG A 150 0.16 9.56 -11.47
C ARG A 150 1.37 10.40 -11.08
N ILE A 151 1.97 10.06 -9.95
CA ILE A 151 3.22 10.65 -9.48
C ILE A 151 4.34 9.62 -9.44
N LEU A 152 5.54 10.09 -9.70
CA LEU A 152 6.75 9.29 -9.55
C LEU A 152 7.18 9.35 -8.08
N GLN A 153 7.38 8.19 -7.45
CA GLN A 153 7.85 8.05 -6.08
C GLN A 153 8.96 7.03 -5.98
N ILE A 154 9.78 7.14 -4.93
CA ILE A 154 10.76 6.13 -4.57
C ILE A 154 10.23 5.40 -3.32
N HIS A 155 10.07 4.09 -3.40
CA HIS A 155 9.86 3.27 -2.23
C HIS A 155 11.22 2.81 -1.72
N ALA A 156 11.69 3.42 -0.65
CA ALA A 156 13.00 3.14 -0.09
C ALA A 156 12.99 1.80 0.65
N PHE A 157 14.04 1.01 0.48
CA PHE A 157 14.35 -0.15 1.29
C PHE A 157 15.56 0.07 2.19
N SER A 158 16.36 1.12 1.96
CA SER A 158 17.32 1.62 2.92
C SER A 158 17.55 3.12 2.78
N VAL A 159 17.82 3.78 3.88
CA VAL A 159 18.20 5.20 3.96
C VAL A 159 19.40 5.34 4.88
N GLU A 160 20.48 5.90 4.37
CA GLU A 160 21.73 6.08 5.10
C GLU A 160 22.00 7.59 5.28
N PRO A 161 22.15 8.09 6.52
CA PRO A 161 22.60 9.46 6.72
C PRO A 161 24.05 9.63 6.24
N LEU A 162 24.35 10.79 5.69
CA LEU A 162 25.69 11.16 5.20
C LEU A 162 26.31 12.28 5.99
#